data_16e4b9db86ea07988292acd886286919
#
_entry.id   16e4b9db86ea07988292acd886286919
#
_cell.length_a   1.000
_cell.length_b   1.000
_cell.length_c   1.000
_cell.angle_alpha   90.00
_cell.angle_beta   90.00
_cell.angle_gamma   90.00
#
_symmetry.space_group_name_H-M   'P 1'
#
loop_
_entity.id
_entity.type
_entity.pdbx_description
1 polymer ?
#
loop_
_entity_poly.entity_id
_entity_poly.type
_entity_poly.pdbx_seq_one_letter_code
_entity_poly.pdbx_strand_id
1 'polypeptide(L)'
;NDGIAKLVYGTRNQISQLLHGKDDRLFVVVGPCSIHDPESAIEYANKLLAVHKDFRQNLLIIMRVYFEKPRTTVGWKGLINDPDINETYNIAKGVEIARKLLIDIANLGLPAGTEFLDPISPQYVTDIISWGAIGARTAESQIHRELASGLSCPIGIKNGTDGSLKAAIDGIQAANHSHVFLGATKEADIAMLKTAGNNDTHIILRGGKVPNYDEVSVENTLTALKEAEINETIMIDASHGNSQKKFKQQIPVIESICNQISGGNDNIKGVM
;
A
#
# COMPACT_ATOMS: atom_id res chain seq x y z
N ASN A 1 -5.69 18.48 13.08
CA ASN A 1 -4.82 18.25 14.25
C ASN A 1 -3.36 18.22 13.79
N ASP A 2 -2.55 19.16 14.25
CA ASP A 2 -1.14 19.33 13.83
C ASP A 2 -0.30 18.08 14.11
N GLY A 3 -0.61 17.31 15.16
CA GLY A 3 0.07 16.07 15.50
C GLY A 3 -0.09 14.99 14.43
N ILE A 4 -1.32 14.81 13.93
CA ILE A 4 -1.61 13.84 12.85
C ILE A 4 -0.93 14.28 11.55
N ALA A 5 -1.01 15.57 11.20
CA ALA A 5 -0.36 16.09 10.01
C ALA A 5 1.17 15.87 10.04
N LYS A 6 1.80 16.11 11.19
CA LYS A 6 3.24 15.84 11.40
C LYS A 6 3.57 14.35 11.27
N LEU A 7 2.76 13.46 11.83
CA LEU A 7 2.94 12.01 11.71
C LEU A 7 2.89 11.59 10.23
N VAL A 8 1.82 11.95 9.53
CA VAL A 8 1.59 11.55 8.14
C VAL A 8 2.67 12.10 7.22
N TYR A 9 2.93 13.41 7.29
CA TYR A 9 3.96 14.06 6.46
C TYR A 9 5.36 13.51 6.77
N GLY A 10 5.69 13.37 8.06
CA GLY A 10 6.97 12.82 8.50
C GLY A 10 7.18 11.39 7.99
N THR A 11 6.14 10.54 8.09
CA THR A 11 6.22 9.15 7.61
C THR A 11 6.34 9.07 6.08
N ARG A 12 5.59 9.89 5.34
CA ARG A 12 5.73 9.96 3.87
C ARG A 12 7.16 10.30 3.46
N ASN A 13 7.75 11.30 4.12
CA ASN A 13 9.13 11.68 3.86
C ASN A 13 10.12 10.56 4.22
N GLN A 14 9.91 9.85 5.34
CA GLN A 14 10.74 8.70 5.73
C GLN A 14 10.66 7.57 4.70
N ILE A 15 9.48 7.23 4.19
CA ILE A 15 9.31 6.22 3.13
C ILE A 15 10.03 6.70 1.85
N SER A 16 9.87 7.96 1.47
CA SER A 16 10.58 8.53 0.33
C SER A 16 12.10 8.40 0.50
N GLN A 17 12.65 8.73 1.69
CA GLN A 17 14.07 8.55 1.97
C GLN A 17 14.52 7.09 1.83
N LEU A 18 13.72 6.14 2.32
CA LEU A 18 13.96 4.69 2.18
C LEU A 18 14.00 4.26 0.71
N LEU A 19 13.00 4.68 -0.08
CA LEU A 19 12.90 4.34 -1.50
C LEU A 19 14.06 4.91 -2.32
N HIS A 20 14.64 6.02 -1.89
CA HIS A 20 15.78 6.68 -2.57
C HIS A 20 17.14 6.41 -1.91
N GLY A 21 17.22 5.38 -1.06
CA GLY A 21 18.48 4.92 -0.45
C GLY A 21 19.13 5.90 0.53
N LYS A 22 18.33 6.77 1.17
CA LYS A 22 18.80 7.76 2.16
C LYS A 22 18.45 7.37 3.60
N ASP A 23 17.75 6.27 3.79
CA ASP A 23 17.40 5.66 5.07
C ASP A 23 17.58 4.15 4.94
N ASP A 24 18.31 3.52 5.83
CA ASP A 24 18.69 2.09 5.76
C ASP A 24 17.71 1.17 6.48
N ARG A 25 16.65 1.72 7.08
CA ARG A 25 15.62 0.90 7.70
C ARG A 25 14.83 0.12 6.65
N LEU A 26 14.19 -0.95 7.09
CA LEU A 26 13.19 -1.66 6.28
C LEU A 26 11.80 -1.12 6.62
N PHE A 27 10.97 -0.74 5.64
CA PHE A 27 9.59 -0.41 5.95
C PHE A 27 8.68 -1.63 5.85
N VAL A 28 7.79 -1.78 6.86
CA VAL A 28 6.96 -2.96 7.05
C VAL A 28 5.49 -2.53 7.10
N VAL A 29 4.70 -2.99 6.13
CA VAL A 29 3.26 -2.76 6.10
C VAL A 29 2.55 -4.00 6.64
N VAL A 30 2.08 -3.95 7.88
CA VAL A 30 1.54 -5.12 8.58
C VAL A 30 0.18 -4.83 9.21
N GLY A 31 -0.75 -5.78 9.09
CA GLY A 31 -2.09 -5.65 9.65
C GLY A 31 -3.09 -6.63 9.07
N PRO A 32 -4.36 -6.50 9.45
CA PRO A 32 -5.44 -7.35 8.95
C PRO A 32 -5.56 -7.33 7.43
N CYS A 33 -6.13 -8.37 6.85
CA CYS A 33 -6.41 -8.43 5.41
C CYS A 33 -7.36 -7.31 4.97
N SER A 34 -8.43 -7.09 5.75
CA SER A 34 -9.37 -5.96 5.63
C SER A 34 -9.94 -5.64 6.99
N ILE A 35 -10.22 -4.36 7.22
CA ILE A 35 -10.95 -3.92 8.39
C ILE A 35 -12.45 -4.16 8.17
N HIS A 36 -13.07 -4.87 9.10
CA HIS A 36 -14.52 -5.06 9.15
C HIS A 36 -15.10 -4.68 10.52
N ASP A 37 -14.24 -4.62 11.53
CA ASP A 37 -14.56 -4.26 12.91
C ASP A 37 -13.54 -3.23 13.43
N PRO A 38 -13.95 -1.99 13.68
CA PRO A 38 -13.08 -0.94 14.19
C PRO A 38 -12.50 -1.21 15.57
N GLU A 39 -13.24 -1.89 16.46
CA GLU A 39 -12.76 -2.18 17.81
C GLU A 39 -11.57 -3.15 17.79
N SER A 40 -11.71 -4.24 17.03
CA SER A 40 -10.61 -5.19 16.78
C SER A 40 -9.41 -4.53 16.10
N ALA A 41 -9.64 -3.56 15.21
CA ALA A 41 -8.57 -2.82 14.56
C ALA A 41 -7.79 -1.95 15.56
N ILE A 42 -8.47 -1.31 16.50
CA ILE A 42 -7.81 -0.52 17.58
C ILE A 42 -7.07 -1.44 18.56
N GLU A 43 -7.63 -2.61 18.90
CA GLU A 43 -6.91 -3.61 19.72
C GLU A 43 -5.61 -4.04 19.02
N TYR A 44 -5.67 -4.33 17.72
CA TYR A 44 -4.48 -4.65 16.91
C TYR A 44 -3.48 -3.50 16.91
N ALA A 45 -3.94 -2.26 16.70
CA ALA A 45 -3.09 -1.07 16.69
C ALA A 45 -2.33 -0.90 18.02
N ASN A 46 -2.98 -1.11 19.15
CA ASN A 46 -2.34 -1.03 20.46
C ASN A 46 -1.23 -2.10 20.65
N LYS A 47 -1.46 -3.32 20.19
CA LYS A 47 -0.44 -4.39 20.20
C LYS A 47 0.73 -4.04 19.28
N LEU A 48 0.43 -3.54 18.08
CA LEU A 48 1.44 -3.15 17.11
C LEU A 48 2.28 -1.96 17.57
N LEU A 49 1.70 -1.04 18.33
CA LEU A 49 2.39 0.14 18.88
C LEU A 49 3.55 -0.26 19.81
N ALA A 50 3.42 -1.34 20.58
CA ALA A 50 4.51 -1.86 21.41
C ALA A 50 5.70 -2.29 20.54
N VAL A 51 5.42 -3.12 19.52
CA VAL A 51 6.44 -3.58 18.54
C VAL A 51 7.07 -2.40 17.79
N HIS A 52 6.24 -1.43 17.35
CA HIS A 52 6.73 -0.23 16.67
C HIS A 52 7.75 0.55 17.50
N LYS A 53 7.51 0.69 18.83
CA LYS A 53 8.43 1.40 19.73
C LYS A 53 9.76 0.67 19.90
N ASP A 54 9.72 -0.66 19.98
CA ASP A 54 10.91 -1.49 20.21
C ASP A 54 11.83 -1.53 18.98
N PHE A 55 11.27 -1.54 17.77
CA PHE A 55 12.02 -1.73 16.53
C PHE A 55 12.19 -0.47 15.67
N ARG A 56 11.79 0.71 16.13
CA ARG A 56 11.80 1.97 15.36
C ARG A 56 13.16 2.38 14.78
N GLN A 57 14.27 1.87 15.35
CA GLN A 57 15.61 2.15 14.86
C GLN A 57 15.95 1.37 13.57
N ASN A 58 15.33 0.21 13.38
CA ASN A 58 15.60 -0.70 12.28
C ASN A 58 14.41 -0.83 11.31
N LEU A 59 13.19 -0.64 11.80
CA LEU A 59 11.97 -0.81 11.04
C LEU A 59 11.12 0.46 11.06
N LEU A 60 10.62 0.83 9.90
CA LEU A 60 9.53 1.80 9.77
C LEU A 60 8.22 1.02 9.62
N ILE A 61 7.50 0.84 10.73
CA ILE A 61 6.27 0.05 10.76
C ILE A 61 5.07 0.93 10.43
N ILE A 62 4.28 0.49 9.45
CA ILE A 62 3.07 1.12 8.96
C ILE A 62 1.93 0.13 9.16
N MET A 63 0.87 0.54 9.85
CA MET A 63 -0.29 -0.33 10.03
C MET A 63 -1.06 -0.44 8.72
N ARG A 64 -1.28 -1.66 8.25
CA ARG A 64 -2.17 -1.94 7.12
C ARG A 64 -3.63 -1.74 7.55
N VAL A 65 -4.31 -0.78 6.92
CA VAL A 65 -5.71 -0.43 7.20
C VAL A 65 -6.47 -0.39 5.88
N TYR A 66 -6.91 -1.55 5.42
CA TYR A 66 -7.61 -1.70 4.15
C TYR A 66 -9.12 -1.77 4.37
N PHE A 67 -9.85 -0.88 3.76
CA PHE A 67 -11.32 -0.74 3.90
C PHE A 67 -12.11 -1.33 2.74
N GLU A 68 -11.46 -1.54 1.61
CA GLU A 68 -12.09 -1.97 0.37
C GLU A 68 -11.55 -3.31 -0.08
N LYS A 69 -12.40 -4.11 -0.72
CA LYS A 69 -12.05 -5.46 -1.18
C LYS A 69 -12.31 -5.59 -2.68
N PRO A 70 -11.25 -5.78 -3.49
CA PRO A 70 -11.43 -6.11 -4.90
C PRO A 70 -12.05 -7.51 -5.02
N ARG A 71 -13.18 -7.59 -5.71
CA ARG A 71 -13.88 -8.85 -5.96
C ARG A 71 -13.79 -9.25 -7.42
N THR A 72 -13.43 -10.51 -7.66
CA THR A 72 -13.41 -11.05 -9.01
C THR A 72 -14.82 -11.22 -9.57
N THR A 73 -15.78 -11.57 -8.71
CA THR A 73 -17.20 -11.71 -9.05
C THR A 73 -18.04 -10.87 -8.12
N VAL A 74 -18.66 -11.47 -7.11
CA VAL A 74 -19.52 -10.81 -6.12
C VAL A 74 -19.03 -11.07 -4.71
N GLY A 75 -19.50 -10.29 -3.75
CA GLY A 75 -19.19 -10.41 -2.33
C GLY A 75 -19.06 -9.07 -1.65
N TRP A 76 -18.93 -9.08 -0.34
CA TRP A 76 -18.75 -7.89 0.47
C TRP A 76 -17.58 -7.03 -0.06
N LYS A 77 -17.86 -5.75 -0.36
CA LYS A 77 -16.90 -4.83 -0.99
C LYS A 77 -16.00 -4.10 0.00
N GLY A 78 -16.18 -4.32 1.29
CA GLY A 78 -15.42 -3.67 2.35
C GLY A 78 -16.24 -2.72 3.21
N LEU A 79 -15.59 -2.22 4.27
CA LEU A 79 -16.24 -1.42 5.31
C LEU A 79 -16.81 -0.10 4.78
N ILE A 80 -16.15 0.55 3.82
CA ILE A 80 -16.66 1.80 3.23
C ILE A 80 -17.97 1.54 2.50
N ASN A 81 -18.07 0.46 1.74
CA ASN A 81 -19.23 0.19 0.90
C ASN A 81 -20.42 -0.40 1.67
N ASP A 82 -20.15 -1.27 2.66
CA ASP A 82 -21.18 -1.97 3.43
C ASP A 82 -20.68 -2.19 4.88
N PRO A 83 -20.74 -1.14 5.71
CA PRO A 83 -20.18 -1.16 7.06
C PRO A 83 -20.90 -2.13 8.01
N ASP A 84 -22.15 -2.39 7.77
CA ASP A 84 -22.99 -3.26 8.63
C ASP A 84 -23.02 -4.72 8.15
N ILE A 85 -22.38 -5.03 7.03
CA ILE A 85 -22.28 -6.38 6.42
C ILE A 85 -23.68 -7.01 6.22
N ASN A 86 -24.62 -6.20 5.80
CA ASN A 86 -26.05 -6.58 5.67
C ASN A 86 -26.67 -6.10 4.34
N GLU A 87 -25.82 -5.69 3.38
CA GLU A 87 -26.21 -5.25 2.05
C GLU A 87 -27.08 -3.98 2.04
N THR A 88 -27.04 -3.18 3.12
CA THR A 88 -27.71 -1.87 3.14
C THR A 88 -26.92 -0.79 2.41
N TYR A 89 -25.63 -1.03 2.17
CA TYR A 89 -24.72 -0.14 1.44
C TYR A 89 -24.74 1.31 1.95
N ASN A 90 -24.72 1.48 3.28
CA ASN A 90 -24.67 2.81 3.90
C ASN A 90 -23.25 3.39 3.78
N ILE A 91 -22.88 3.81 2.56
CA ILE A 91 -21.54 4.30 2.21
C ILE A 91 -21.16 5.54 3.03
N ALA A 92 -22.11 6.45 3.29
CA ALA A 92 -21.84 7.65 4.10
C ALA A 92 -21.35 7.27 5.51
N LYS A 93 -22.04 6.31 6.17
CA LYS A 93 -21.63 5.74 7.45
C LYS A 93 -20.26 5.04 7.32
N GLY A 94 -20.04 4.30 6.24
CA GLY A 94 -18.78 3.58 6.00
C GLY A 94 -17.58 4.52 5.90
N VAL A 95 -17.72 5.63 5.17
CA VAL A 95 -16.67 6.67 5.06
C VAL A 95 -16.39 7.33 6.40
N GLU A 96 -17.43 7.66 7.17
CA GLU A 96 -17.30 8.26 8.50
C GLU A 96 -16.54 7.34 9.45
N ILE A 97 -16.91 6.05 9.51
CA ILE A 97 -16.24 5.04 10.33
C ILE A 97 -14.77 4.87 9.91
N ALA A 98 -14.51 4.76 8.61
CA ALA A 98 -13.16 4.59 8.09
C ALA A 98 -12.27 5.78 8.46
N ARG A 99 -12.76 7.01 8.25
CA ARG A 99 -12.03 8.23 8.59
C ARG A 99 -11.78 8.35 10.09
N LYS A 100 -12.80 8.07 10.93
CA LYS A 100 -12.66 8.08 12.39
C LYS A 100 -11.60 7.09 12.84
N LEU A 101 -11.63 5.86 12.33
CA LEU A 101 -10.64 4.83 12.67
C LEU A 101 -9.21 5.26 12.31
N LEU A 102 -9.01 5.85 11.15
CA LEU A 102 -7.69 6.37 10.74
C LEU A 102 -7.20 7.47 11.68
N ILE A 103 -8.08 8.37 12.12
CA ILE A 103 -7.77 9.42 13.08
C ILE A 103 -7.39 8.79 14.44
N ASP A 104 -8.13 7.79 14.90
CA ASP A 104 -7.88 7.11 16.15
C ASP A 104 -6.51 6.38 16.13
N ILE A 105 -6.18 5.67 15.05
CA ILE A 105 -4.88 5.02 14.83
C ILE A 105 -3.74 6.06 14.80
N ALA A 106 -3.93 7.16 14.09
CA ALA A 106 -2.93 8.22 14.01
C ALA A 106 -2.70 8.92 15.37
N ASN A 107 -3.74 9.08 16.19
CA ASN A 107 -3.62 9.61 17.56
C ASN A 107 -2.84 8.67 18.49
N LEU A 108 -2.80 7.36 18.23
CA LEU A 108 -1.91 6.43 18.92
C LEU A 108 -0.44 6.60 18.51
N GLY A 109 -0.16 7.33 17.43
CA GLY A 109 1.17 7.52 16.87
C GLY A 109 1.58 6.46 15.84
N LEU A 110 0.64 5.68 15.30
CA LEU A 110 0.89 4.72 14.23
C LEU A 110 0.54 5.31 12.87
N PRO A 111 1.45 5.30 11.89
CA PRO A 111 1.11 5.63 10.52
C PRO A 111 0.28 4.51 9.87
N ALA A 112 -0.65 4.89 9.00
CA ALA A 112 -1.54 3.96 8.29
C ALA A 112 -1.21 3.88 6.80
N GLY A 113 -1.35 2.67 6.24
CA GLY A 113 -1.29 2.40 4.81
C GLY A 113 -2.56 1.71 4.33
N THR A 114 -3.03 2.05 3.12
CA THR A 114 -4.26 1.49 2.55
C THR A 114 -4.10 1.07 1.08
N GLU A 115 -5.05 0.31 0.54
CA GLU A 115 -5.19 0.08 -0.90
C GLU A 115 -6.22 1.08 -1.45
N PHE A 116 -5.87 1.76 -2.53
CA PHE A 116 -6.78 2.63 -3.25
C PHE A 116 -7.47 1.83 -4.36
N LEU A 117 -8.70 1.42 -4.10
CA LEU A 117 -9.50 0.63 -5.04
C LEU A 117 -10.54 1.49 -5.75
N ASP A 118 -11.35 2.23 -5.01
CA ASP A 118 -12.29 3.20 -5.56
C ASP A 118 -11.57 4.52 -5.89
N PRO A 119 -11.84 5.15 -7.05
CA PRO A 119 -11.15 6.39 -7.43
C PRO A 119 -11.65 7.64 -6.68
N ILE A 120 -12.77 7.55 -5.95
CA ILE A 120 -13.37 8.67 -5.23
C ILE A 120 -13.04 8.61 -3.74
N SER A 121 -13.04 7.43 -3.13
CA SER A 121 -12.77 7.24 -1.69
C SER A 121 -11.46 7.91 -1.21
N PRO A 122 -10.39 8.04 -2.03
CA PRO A 122 -9.19 8.77 -1.66
C PRO A 122 -9.42 10.20 -1.20
N GLN A 123 -10.41 10.90 -1.76
CA GLN A 123 -10.73 12.29 -1.39
C GLN A 123 -11.10 12.43 0.09
N TYR A 124 -11.56 11.36 0.72
CA TYR A 124 -12.00 11.36 2.12
C TYR A 124 -10.95 10.86 3.11
N VAL A 125 -9.88 10.20 2.65
CA VAL A 125 -8.95 9.52 3.56
C VAL A 125 -7.46 9.80 3.31
N THR A 126 -7.07 10.28 2.13
CA THR A 126 -5.64 10.42 1.78
C THR A 126 -4.86 11.34 2.68
N ASP A 127 -5.47 12.37 3.25
CA ASP A 127 -4.82 13.30 4.17
C ASP A 127 -4.31 12.63 5.46
N ILE A 128 -4.78 11.40 5.75
CA ILE A 128 -4.40 10.62 6.95
C ILE A 128 -3.59 9.36 6.57
N ILE A 129 -3.42 9.07 5.29
CA ILE A 129 -2.68 7.90 4.79
C ILE A 129 -1.22 8.26 4.54
N SER A 130 -0.31 7.44 5.07
CA SER A 130 1.13 7.61 4.90
C SER A 130 1.70 6.84 3.73
N TRP A 131 1.09 5.74 3.33
CA TRP A 131 1.48 4.88 2.21
C TRP A 131 0.24 4.27 1.55
N GLY A 132 0.28 4.08 0.24
CA GLY A 132 -0.79 3.46 -0.50
C GLY A 132 -0.36 2.32 -1.39
N ALA A 133 -1.30 1.45 -1.75
CA ALA A 133 -1.09 0.39 -2.73
C ALA A 133 -2.11 0.46 -3.86
N ILE A 134 -1.66 0.11 -5.07
CA ILE A 134 -2.52 -0.29 -6.19
C ILE A 134 -2.47 -1.81 -6.30
N GLY A 135 -3.64 -2.44 -6.22
CA GLY A 135 -3.77 -3.89 -6.23
C GLY A 135 -3.45 -4.53 -7.59
N ALA A 136 -3.18 -5.83 -7.57
CA ALA A 136 -2.86 -6.58 -8.79
C ALA A 136 -3.97 -6.56 -9.86
N ARG A 137 -5.24 -6.40 -9.47
CA ARG A 137 -6.37 -6.33 -10.41
C ARG A 137 -6.57 -4.93 -11.00
N THR A 138 -5.96 -3.93 -10.40
CA THR A 138 -6.10 -2.52 -10.80
C THR A 138 -4.81 -1.92 -11.36
N ALA A 139 -3.69 -2.65 -11.32
CA ALA A 139 -2.41 -2.21 -11.87
C ALA A 139 -2.44 -1.93 -13.39
N GLU A 140 -3.33 -2.57 -14.14
CA GLU A 140 -3.53 -2.32 -15.58
C GLU A 140 -4.51 -1.17 -15.87
N SER A 141 -5.24 -0.69 -14.84
CA SER A 141 -6.25 0.36 -15.00
C SER A 141 -5.61 1.73 -15.17
N GLN A 142 -5.91 2.40 -16.27
CA GLN A 142 -5.49 3.78 -16.51
C GLN A 142 -5.91 4.72 -15.40
N ILE A 143 -7.16 4.63 -14.93
CA ILE A 143 -7.70 5.48 -13.86
C ILE A 143 -6.87 5.35 -12.59
N HIS A 144 -6.44 4.14 -12.21
CA HIS A 144 -5.64 3.92 -11.01
C HIS A 144 -4.19 4.40 -11.17
N ARG A 145 -3.62 4.34 -12.38
CA ARG A 145 -2.30 4.90 -12.69
C ARG A 145 -2.31 6.43 -12.63
N GLU A 146 -3.36 7.05 -13.19
CA GLU A 146 -3.59 8.50 -13.12
C GLU A 146 -3.82 8.93 -11.65
N LEU A 147 -4.63 8.19 -10.89
CA LEU A 147 -4.81 8.43 -9.46
C LEU A 147 -3.49 8.38 -8.72
N ALA A 148 -2.68 7.33 -8.92
CA ALA A 148 -1.37 7.18 -8.27
C ALA A 148 -0.43 8.35 -8.56
N SER A 149 -0.50 8.95 -9.78
CA SER A 149 0.30 10.12 -10.15
C SER A 149 -0.07 11.39 -9.38
N GLY A 150 -1.27 11.45 -8.80
CA GLY A 150 -1.77 12.61 -8.05
C GLY A 150 -1.75 12.45 -6.53
N LEU A 151 -1.48 11.26 -6.04
CA LEU A 151 -1.43 11.00 -4.59
C LEU A 151 -0.15 11.54 -3.97
N SER A 152 -0.28 12.20 -2.81
CA SER A 152 0.84 12.81 -2.08
C SER A 152 1.59 11.83 -1.18
N CYS A 153 1.27 10.53 -1.23
CA CYS A 153 1.95 9.48 -0.48
C CYS A 153 2.70 8.55 -1.43
N PRO A 154 3.76 7.87 -0.96
CA PRO A 154 4.40 6.79 -1.71
C PRO A 154 3.39 5.68 -2.04
N ILE A 155 3.50 5.13 -3.26
CA ILE A 155 2.55 4.15 -3.79
C ILE A 155 3.28 2.89 -4.27
N GLY A 156 2.92 1.75 -3.66
CA GLY A 156 3.35 0.45 -4.14
C GLY A 156 2.38 -0.11 -5.19
N ILE A 157 2.87 -0.55 -6.33
CA ILE A 157 2.07 -1.16 -7.40
C ILE A 157 2.37 -2.65 -7.48
N LYS A 158 1.33 -3.48 -7.28
CA LYS A 158 1.48 -4.94 -7.26
C LYS A 158 1.62 -5.50 -8.67
N ASN A 159 2.48 -6.49 -8.85
CA ASN A 159 2.52 -7.31 -10.06
C ASN A 159 1.16 -7.98 -10.34
N GLY A 160 0.91 -8.33 -11.59
CA GLY A 160 -0.32 -8.97 -12.03
C GLY A 160 -0.67 -10.25 -11.27
N THR A 161 -1.94 -10.64 -11.30
CA THR A 161 -2.41 -11.86 -10.62
C THR A 161 -1.82 -13.15 -11.20
N ASP A 162 -1.35 -13.10 -12.43
CA ASP A 162 -0.63 -14.17 -13.14
C ASP A 162 0.86 -14.26 -12.78
N GLY A 163 1.40 -13.23 -12.13
CA GLY A 163 2.81 -13.07 -11.79
C GLY A 163 3.58 -12.10 -12.70
N SER A 164 2.94 -11.57 -13.76
CA SER A 164 3.58 -10.64 -14.69
C SER A 164 3.99 -9.34 -14.03
N LEU A 165 5.24 -8.91 -14.24
CA LEU A 165 5.78 -7.63 -13.76
C LEU A 165 5.31 -6.46 -14.62
N LYS A 166 4.97 -6.70 -15.88
CA LYS A 166 4.69 -5.66 -16.87
C LYS A 166 3.64 -4.65 -16.41
N ALA A 167 2.52 -5.13 -15.85
CA ALA A 167 1.45 -4.24 -15.39
C ALA A 167 1.91 -3.26 -14.30
N ALA A 168 2.77 -3.72 -13.37
CA ALA A 168 3.32 -2.88 -12.33
C ALA A 168 4.36 -1.89 -12.87
N ILE A 169 5.26 -2.34 -13.74
CA ILE A 169 6.29 -1.49 -14.37
C ILE A 169 5.63 -0.38 -15.19
N ASP A 170 4.71 -0.72 -16.10
CA ASP A 170 3.96 0.26 -16.89
C ASP A 170 3.18 1.22 -15.97
N GLY A 171 2.63 0.69 -14.85
CA GLY A 171 1.92 1.50 -13.86
C GLY A 171 2.81 2.50 -13.14
N ILE A 172 4.03 2.11 -12.77
CA ILE A 172 5.04 3.00 -12.16
C ILE A 172 5.45 4.09 -13.17
N GLN A 173 5.79 3.70 -14.40
CA GLN A 173 6.14 4.66 -15.45
C GLN A 173 5.02 5.68 -15.68
N ALA A 174 3.77 5.22 -15.80
CA ALA A 174 2.62 6.11 -15.95
C ALA A 174 2.46 7.03 -14.73
N ALA A 175 2.51 6.50 -13.51
CA ALA A 175 2.33 7.28 -12.29
C ALA A 175 3.43 8.31 -12.04
N ASN A 176 4.64 8.11 -12.58
CA ASN A 176 5.73 9.08 -12.50
C ASN A 176 5.50 10.34 -13.36
N HIS A 177 4.52 10.31 -14.26
CA HIS A 177 4.22 11.44 -15.15
C HIS A 177 2.98 12.21 -14.70
N SER A 178 2.90 13.47 -15.17
CA SER A 178 1.71 14.32 -15.01
C SER A 178 0.58 13.83 -15.92
N HIS A 179 -0.64 13.81 -15.38
CA HIS A 179 -1.85 13.47 -16.11
C HIS A 179 -2.92 14.54 -15.96
N VAL A 180 -3.88 14.56 -16.89
CA VAL A 180 -5.07 15.41 -16.84
C VAL A 180 -6.29 14.52 -17.09
N PHE A 181 -7.22 14.47 -16.13
CA PHE A 181 -8.40 13.63 -16.19
C PHE A 181 -9.58 14.23 -15.42
N LEU A 182 -10.78 13.67 -15.60
CA LEU A 182 -11.96 14.03 -14.83
C LEU A 182 -11.95 13.31 -13.49
N GLY A 183 -12.15 14.05 -12.41
CA GLY A 183 -12.24 13.49 -11.07
C GLY A 183 -13.19 14.29 -10.19
N ALA A 184 -13.46 13.76 -8.99
CA ALA A 184 -14.23 14.44 -7.97
C ALA A 184 -13.34 15.30 -7.09
N THR A 185 -13.81 16.50 -6.74
CA THR A 185 -13.19 17.35 -5.70
C THR A 185 -13.66 16.91 -4.31
N LYS A 186 -13.08 17.52 -3.26
CA LYS A 186 -13.52 17.30 -1.86
C LYS A 186 -14.92 17.81 -1.60
N GLU A 187 -15.39 18.75 -2.39
CA GLU A 187 -16.73 19.32 -2.35
C GLU A 187 -17.76 18.48 -3.14
N ALA A 188 -17.32 17.34 -3.68
CA ALA A 188 -18.11 16.42 -4.51
C ALA A 188 -18.51 16.99 -5.89
N ASP A 189 -17.83 18.01 -6.35
CA ASP A 189 -17.98 18.52 -7.72
C ASP A 189 -17.10 17.75 -8.71
N ILE A 190 -17.55 17.64 -9.95
CA ILE A 190 -16.74 17.08 -11.03
C ILE A 190 -15.82 18.20 -11.57
N ALA A 191 -14.53 17.92 -11.62
CA ALA A 191 -13.53 18.85 -12.10
C ALA A 191 -12.47 18.19 -12.97
N MET A 192 -11.81 18.98 -13.79
CA MET A 192 -10.56 18.60 -14.45
C MET A 192 -9.44 18.62 -13.41
N LEU A 193 -8.87 17.46 -13.13
CA LEU A 193 -7.72 17.31 -12.24
C LEU A 193 -6.45 17.24 -13.06
N LYS A 194 -5.40 17.98 -12.63
CA LYS A 194 -4.05 17.88 -13.17
C LYS A 194 -3.11 17.41 -12.06
N THR A 195 -2.38 16.34 -12.31
CA THR A 195 -1.41 15.77 -11.39
C THR A 195 0.02 16.24 -11.70
N ALA A 196 0.93 16.03 -10.76
CA ALA A 196 2.35 16.38 -10.94
C ALA A 196 3.23 15.19 -11.32
N GLY A 197 2.72 13.97 -11.17
CA GLY A 197 3.50 12.74 -11.12
C GLY A 197 3.91 12.40 -9.69
N ASN A 198 4.21 11.13 -9.45
CA ASN A 198 4.60 10.60 -8.14
C ASN A 198 5.87 9.77 -8.27
N ASN A 199 7.02 10.34 -7.93
CA ASN A 199 8.33 9.69 -8.01
C ASN A 199 8.60 8.68 -6.88
N ASP A 200 7.71 8.58 -5.89
CA ASP A 200 7.79 7.63 -4.78
C ASP A 200 6.98 6.35 -5.05
N THR A 201 6.79 6.02 -6.35
CA THR A 201 6.19 4.75 -6.73
C THR A 201 7.22 3.63 -6.76
N HIS A 202 6.80 2.41 -6.39
CA HIS A 202 7.67 1.24 -6.34
C HIS A 202 6.88 -0.04 -6.62
N ILE A 203 7.58 -1.12 -6.99
CA ILE A 203 6.96 -2.41 -7.26
C ILE A 203 6.69 -3.19 -5.97
N ILE A 204 5.59 -3.96 -5.97
CA ILE A 204 5.29 -4.96 -4.93
C ILE A 204 5.22 -6.34 -5.57
N LEU A 205 6.12 -7.23 -5.18
CA LEU A 205 6.08 -8.64 -5.55
C LEU A 205 5.12 -9.40 -4.65
N ARG A 206 3.98 -9.84 -5.22
CA ARG A 206 2.93 -10.54 -4.47
C ARG A 206 2.73 -12.01 -4.88
N GLY A 207 3.62 -12.54 -5.72
CA GLY A 207 3.44 -13.82 -6.37
C GLY A 207 2.38 -13.81 -7.47
N GLY A 208 2.23 -14.93 -8.11
CA GLY A 208 1.24 -15.19 -9.16
C GLY A 208 0.75 -16.62 -9.08
N LYS A 209 0.85 -17.37 -10.19
CA LYS A 209 0.66 -18.83 -10.22
C LYS A 209 1.73 -19.55 -9.39
N VAL A 210 2.92 -18.97 -9.33
CA VAL A 210 4.05 -19.37 -8.50
C VAL A 210 4.48 -18.20 -7.61
N PRO A 211 5.13 -18.44 -6.47
CA PRO A 211 5.79 -17.40 -5.68
C PRO A 211 6.85 -16.64 -6.49
N ASN A 212 7.17 -15.40 -6.09
CA ASN A 212 8.20 -14.57 -6.72
C ASN A 212 9.02 -13.76 -5.70
N TYR A 213 9.26 -14.33 -4.53
CA TYR A 213 10.05 -13.72 -3.45
C TYR A 213 11.48 -14.26 -3.37
N ASP A 214 11.79 -15.31 -4.13
CA ASP A 214 13.12 -15.90 -4.17
C ASP A 214 14.15 -14.98 -4.85
N GLU A 215 15.43 -15.24 -4.61
CA GLU A 215 16.55 -14.43 -5.09
C GLU A 215 16.54 -14.25 -6.62
N VAL A 216 16.26 -15.31 -7.35
CA VAL A 216 16.21 -15.27 -8.84
C VAL A 216 15.07 -14.38 -9.30
N SER A 217 13.90 -14.48 -8.68
CA SER A 217 12.73 -13.63 -9.00
C SER A 217 13.02 -12.16 -8.68
N VAL A 218 13.71 -11.88 -7.57
CA VAL A 218 14.12 -10.52 -7.18
C VAL A 218 15.13 -9.95 -8.17
N GLU A 219 16.17 -10.70 -8.56
CA GLU A 219 17.15 -10.26 -9.56
C GLU A 219 16.52 -10.00 -10.94
N ASN A 220 15.65 -10.89 -11.39
CA ASN A 220 14.90 -10.68 -12.64
C ASN A 220 14.04 -9.40 -12.57
N THR A 221 13.46 -9.11 -11.40
CA THR A 221 12.68 -7.89 -11.21
C THR A 221 13.59 -6.66 -11.27
N LEU A 222 14.74 -6.67 -10.60
CA LEU A 222 15.70 -5.57 -10.64
C LEU A 222 16.18 -5.30 -12.07
N THR A 223 16.47 -6.35 -12.83
CA THR A 223 16.83 -6.23 -14.24
C THR A 223 15.73 -5.55 -15.04
N ALA A 224 14.47 -5.96 -14.86
CA ALA A 224 13.34 -5.37 -15.57
C ALA A 224 13.08 -3.89 -15.17
N LEU A 225 13.27 -3.55 -13.88
CA LEU A 225 13.17 -2.16 -13.41
C LEU A 225 14.26 -1.29 -14.02
N LYS A 226 15.49 -1.78 -14.10
CA LYS A 226 16.63 -1.11 -14.70
C LYS A 226 16.44 -0.89 -16.20
N GLU A 227 15.98 -1.92 -16.94
CA GLU A 227 15.64 -1.79 -18.37
C GLU A 227 14.53 -0.77 -18.63
N ALA A 228 13.60 -0.62 -17.68
CA ALA A 228 12.52 0.36 -17.74
C ALA A 228 12.93 1.77 -17.27
N GLU A 229 14.20 1.96 -16.85
CA GLU A 229 14.75 3.22 -16.33
C GLU A 229 13.95 3.80 -15.14
N ILE A 230 13.48 2.92 -14.26
CA ILE A 230 12.76 3.29 -13.03
C ILE A 230 13.54 2.83 -11.80
N ASN A 231 13.16 3.36 -10.62
CA ASN A 231 13.85 3.07 -9.37
C ASN A 231 13.88 1.56 -9.06
N GLU A 232 15.07 1.01 -8.83
CA GLU A 232 15.33 -0.41 -8.53
C GLU A 232 14.98 -0.76 -7.07
N THR A 233 13.78 -0.39 -6.63
CA THR A 233 13.31 -0.60 -5.25
C THR A 233 12.14 -1.55 -5.21
N ILE A 234 12.26 -2.59 -4.38
CA ILE A 234 11.30 -3.68 -4.28
C ILE A 234 10.68 -3.73 -2.89
N MET A 235 9.35 -3.90 -2.84
CA MET A 235 8.63 -4.41 -1.69
C MET A 235 8.19 -5.85 -1.98
N ILE A 236 8.26 -6.73 -0.98
CA ILE A 236 7.78 -8.12 -1.09
C ILE A 236 6.59 -8.33 -0.19
N ASP A 237 5.47 -8.74 -0.78
CA ASP A 237 4.25 -9.15 -0.08
C ASP A 237 4.40 -10.63 0.32
N ALA A 238 4.58 -10.90 1.59
CA ALA A 238 4.74 -12.25 2.13
C ALA A 238 3.44 -13.07 2.15
N SER A 239 2.32 -12.44 1.82
CA SER A 239 0.99 -13.08 1.70
C SER A 239 0.70 -13.52 0.25
N HIS A 240 -0.57 -13.56 -0.10
CA HIS A 240 -1.13 -13.78 -1.45
C HIS A 240 -0.51 -14.98 -2.19
N GLY A 241 0.06 -14.77 -3.37
CA GLY A 241 0.68 -15.81 -4.17
C GLY A 241 1.97 -16.35 -3.53
N ASN A 242 2.73 -15.50 -2.85
CA ASN A 242 3.97 -15.86 -2.19
C ASN A 242 3.77 -16.87 -1.06
N SER A 243 2.73 -16.74 -0.26
CA SER A 243 2.36 -17.73 0.76
C SER A 243 1.35 -18.78 0.27
N GLN A 244 0.98 -18.75 -1.02
CA GLN A 244 -0.11 -19.58 -1.55
C GLN A 244 -1.41 -19.46 -0.73
N LYS A 245 -1.65 -18.28 -0.15
CA LYS A 245 -2.78 -17.97 0.75
C LYS A 245 -2.81 -18.79 2.04
N LYS A 246 -1.69 -19.40 2.44
CA LYS A 246 -1.54 -20.15 3.69
C LYS A 246 -0.78 -19.29 4.70
N PHE A 247 -1.43 -18.88 5.78
CA PHE A 247 -0.84 -17.93 6.73
C PHE A 247 0.48 -18.40 7.34
N LYS A 248 0.66 -19.71 7.61
CA LYS A 248 1.92 -20.27 8.11
C LYS A 248 3.08 -20.18 7.10
N GLN A 249 2.77 -20.11 5.81
CA GLN A 249 3.79 -19.99 4.77
C GLN A 249 4.36 -18.57 4.68
N GLN A 250 3.81 -17.60 5.37
CA GLN A 250 4.41 -16.27 5.49
C GLN A 250 5.76 -16.32 6.24
N ILE A 251 5.93 -17.25 7.19
CA ILE A 251 7.17 -17.39 7.97
C ILE A 251 8.37 -17.70 7.06
N PRO A 252 8.38 -18.82 6.28
CA PRO A 252 9.50 -19.10 5.39
C PRO A 252 9.72 -18.04 4.30
N VAL A 253 8.66 -17.33 3.87
CA VAL A 253 8.82 -16.19 2.96
C VAL A 253 9.63 -15.07 3.62
N ILE A 254 9.28 -14.68 4.84
CA ILE A 254 10.00 -13.66 5.61
C ILE A 254 11.44 -14.10 5.88
N GLU A 255 11.68 -15.36 6.25
CA GLU A 255 13.02 -15.90 6.46
C GLU A 255 13.88 -15.80 5.21
N SER A 256 13.33 -16.13 4.03
CA SER A 256 14.01 -15.95 2.75
C SER A 256 14.35 -14.48 2.47
N ILE A 257 13.41 -13.56 2.70
CA ILE A 257 13.64 -12.13 2.53
C ILE A 257 14.75 -11.63 3.47
N CYS A 258 14.71 -12.02 4.75
CA CYS A 258 15.75 -11.66 5.72
C CYS A 258 17.14 -12.18 5.30
N ASN A 259 17.22 -13.40 4.77
CA ASN A 259 18.47 -13.97 4.27
C ASN A 259 19.02 -13.19 3.08
N GLN A 260 18.18 -12.78 2.14
CA GLN A 260 18.60 -11.96 0.99
C GLN A 260 19.11 -10.58 1.44
N ILE A 261 18.41 -9.91 2.36
CA ILE A 261 18.86 -8.62 2.92
C ILE A 261 20.18 -8.80 3.67
N SER A 262 20.31 -9.83 4.51
CA SER A 262 21.54 -10.13 5.24
C SER A 262 22.68 -10.52 4.31
N GLY A 263 22.38 -11.06 3.13
CA GLY A 263 23.32 -11.37 2.06
C GLY A 263 23.79 -10.15 1.25
N GLY A 264 23.24 -8.95 1.55
CA GLY A 264 23.65 -7.69 0.92
C GLY A 264 22.69 -7.19 -0.17
N ASN A 265 21.47 -7.72 -0.26
CA ASN A 265 20.48 -7.18 -1.19
C ASN A 265 19.81 -5.92 -0.61
N ASP A 266 20.39 -4.78 -0.95
CA ASP A 266 19.90 -3.47 -0.48
C ASP A 266 18.69 -2.92 -1.26
N ASN A 267 18.25 -3.62 -2.29
CA ASN A 267 17.11 -3.16 -3.12
C ASN A 267 15.74 -3.60 -2.55
N ILE A 268 15.74 -4.56 -1.61
CA ILE A 268 14.54 -4.93 -0.87
C ILE A 268 14.34 -3.92 0.26
N LYS A 269 13.51 -2.90 0.02
CA LYS A 269 13.27 -1.81 0.97
C LYS A 269 12.00 -1.98 1.79
N GLY A 270 11.11 -2.90 1.39
CA GLY A 270 9.85 -3.08 2.09
C GLY A 270 9.35 -4.52 2.13
N VAL A 271 8.55 -4.80 3.16
CA VAL A 271 7.83 -6.08 3.35
C VAL A 271 6.38 -5.79 3.72
N MET A 272 5.47 -6.64 3.21
CA MET A 272 4.04 -6.50 3.50
C MET A 272 3.44 -7.83 3.99
#